data_89e2c005563c911a41703a7002be7174
#
_entry.id   89e2c005563c911a41703a7002be7174
#
_cell.length_a   1.000
_cell.length_b   1.000
_cell.length_c   1.000
_cell.angle_alpha   90.00
_cell.angle_beta   90.00
_cell.angle_gamma   90.00
#
_symmetry.space_group_name_H-M   'P 1'
#
loop_
_entity.id
_entity.type
_entity.pdbx_description
1 polymer ?
#
loop_
_entity_poly.entity_id
_entity_poly.type
_entity_poly.pdbx_seq_one_letter_code
_entity_poly.pdbx_strand_id
1 'polypeptide(L)'
;KEELVPEMNTWVDARSVTRDDIRELEETYRIDSENMLDILDPDELSRIERNDDTGYTFTIIKLPVFSPGDDVSYFTAPLGIITFDKFFITICWTDCEVLKDFAANRIKELSLNDFPAFTIRFMSRADLTFLRYLKELNRRATTIQNEMLRSVQNHELIQLLNIQKSLVFFTTSLKSN
;
A
#
# COMPACT_ATOMS: atom_id res chain seq x y z
N LYS A 1 -2.80 15.89 27.93
CA LYS A 1 -2.10 14.99 27.01
C LYS A 1 -0.85 15.73 26.57
N GLU A 2 0.34 15.19 26.84
CA GLU A 2 1.58 15.71 26.26
C GLU A 2 1.49 15.50 24.74
N GLU A 3 1.72 16.56 23.95
CA GLU A 3 1.81 16.45 22.49
C GLU A 3 3.03 15.59 22.19
N LEU A 4 2.82 14.40 21.69
CA LEU A 4 3.86 13.54 21.10
C LEU A 4 4.30 14.16 19.76
N VAL A 5 5.17 15.17 19.84
CA VAL A 5 5.83 15.68 18.63
C VAL A 5 7.01 14.75 18.33
N PRO A 6 7.01 14.03 17.20
CA PRO A 6 8.12 13.17 16.85
C PRO A 6 9.43 13.95 16.75
N GLU A 7 10.54 13.31 17.13
CA GLU A 7 11.87 13.88 16.94
C GLU A 7 12.17 14.11 15.44
N MET A 8 13.21 14.90 15.16
CA MET A 8 13.66 15.10 13.77
C MET A 8 14.04 13.75 13.13
N ASN A 9 13.68 13.60 11.86
CA ASN A 9 13.99 12.41 11.07
C ASN A 9 13.36 11.11 11.62
N THR A 10 12.15 11.23 12.16
CA THR A 10 11.37 10.11 12.65
C THR A 10 10.40 9.62 11.57
N TRP A 11 10.27 8.32 11.48
CA TRP A 11 9.22 7.66 10.72
C TRP A 11 8.20 7.03 11.68
N VAL A 12 6.96 7.46 11.56
CA VAL A 12 5.80 6.86 12.25
C VAL A 12 5.14 5.89 11.29
N ASP A 13 5.02 4.62 11.69
CA ASP A 13 4.49 3.55 10.84
C ASP A 13 3.20 2.99 11.44
N ALA A 14 2.06 3.43 10.93
CA ALA A 14 0.72 3.01 11.36
C ALA A 14 0.15 1.96 10.40
N ARG A 15 0.02 0.73 10.88
CA ARG A 15 -0.47 -0.41 10.09
C ARG A 15 -1.72 -1.00 10.70
N SER A 16 -2.52 -1.64 9.83
CA SER A 16 -3.78 -2.28 10.23
C SER A 16 -4.71 -1.30 10.95
N VAL A 17 -4.68 -0.04 10.47
CA VAL A 17 -5.43 1.05 11.09
C VAL A 17 -6.92 0.90 10.88
N THR A 18 -7.67 1.27 11.90
CA THR A 18 -9.12 1.41 11.91
C THR A 18 -9.52 2.88 11.77
N ARG A 19 -10.82 3.16 11.65
CA ARG A 19 -11.33 4.54 11.67
C ARG A 19 -11.00 5.29 12.97
N ASP A 20 -10.96 4.59 14.09
CA ASP A 20 -10.65 5.21 15.38
C ASP A 20 -9.16 5.55 15.49
N ASP A 21 -8.28 4.68 14.97
CA ASP A 21 -6.84 4.98 14.88
C ASP A 21 -6.57 6.19 13.98
N ILE A 22 -7.29 6.33 12.86
CA ILE A 22 -7.18 7.50 11.99
C ILE A 22 -7.56 8.78 12.74
N ARG A 23 -8.68 8.80 13.48
CA ARG A 23 -9.07 9.95 14.28
C ARG A 23 -8.04 10.32 15.33
N GLU A 24 -7.43 9.33 15.98
CA GLU A 24 -6.35 9.58 16.94
C GLU A 24 -5.13 10.21 16.27
N LEU A 25 -4.77 9.77 15.07
CA LEU A 25 -3.69 10.38 14.28
C LEU A 25 -4.01 11.82 13.87
N GLU A 26 -5.25 12.09 13.42
CA GLU A 26 -5.74 13.42 13.06
C GLU A 26 -5.62 14.40 14.24
N GLU A 27 -6.14 13.99 15.40
CA GLU A 27 -6.09 14.81 16.62
C GLU A 27 -4.65 15.03 17.11
N THR A 28 -3.81 13.97 17.06
CA THR A 28 -2.44 14.00 17.58
C THR A 28 -1.55 14.89 16.74
N TYR A 29 -1.65 14.79 15.40
CA TYR A 29 -0.75 15.48 14.48
C TYR A 29 -1.41 16.67 13.78
N ARG A 30 -2.67 17.02 14.10
CA ARG A 30 -3.45 18.11 13.50
C ARG A 30 -3.54 17.99 11.98
N ILE A 31 -3.82 16.80 11.50
CA ILE A 31 -4.01 16.51 10.09
C ILE A 31 -5.49 16.72 9.75
N ASP A 32 -5.77 17.29 8.58
CA ASP A 32 -7.14 17.47 8.11
C ASP A 32 -7.79 16.12 7.76
N SER A 33 -9.00 15.90 8.30
CA SER A 33 -9.66 14.60 8.28
C SER A 33 -10.26 14.19 6.94
N GLU A 34 -10.57 15.15 6.06
CA GLU A 34 -11.32 14.84 4.83
C GLU A 34 -10.58 13.82 3.96
N ASN A 35 -9.25 13.87 3.93
CA ASN A 35 -8.41 13.02 3.08
C ASN A 35 -7.92 11.72 3.76
N MET A 36 -7.91 11.68 5.10
CA MET A 36 -7.35 10.54 5.84
C MET A 36 -8.21 9.28 5.75
N LEU A 37 -9.53 9.43 5.69
CA LEU A 37 -10.46 8.31 5.60
C LEU A 37 -10.38 7.59 4.23
N ASP A 38 -9.90 8.27 3.20
CA ASP A 38 -9.69 7.70 1.87
C ASP A 38 -8.66 6.56 1.89
N ILE A 39 -7.75 6.58 2.87
CA ILE A 39 -6.79 5.48 3.07
C ILE A 39 -7.49 4.14 3.37
N LEU A 40 -8.72 4.17 3.90
CA LEU A 40 -9.51 2.98 4.18
C LEU A 40 -10.31 2.48 2.97
N ASP A 41 -10.36 3.27 1.87
CA ASP A 41 -11.04 2.87 0.64
C ASP A 41 -10.09 2.07 -0.26
N PRO A 42 -10.33 0.77 -0.49
CA PRO A 42 -9.51 -0.04 -1.40
C PRO A 42 -9.47 0.50 -2.84
N ASP A 43 -10.46 1.27 -3.26
CA ASP A 43 -10.57 1.79 -4.62
C ASP A 43 -9.98 3.19 -4.78
N GLU A 44 -9.48 3.79 -3.70
CA GLU A 44 -8.88 5.12 -3.72
C GLU A 44 -7.72 5.22 -4.73
N LEU A 45 -7.63 6.36 -5.42
CA LEU A 45 -6.62 6.61 -6.44
C LEU A 45 -5.36 7.25 -5.85
N SER A 46 -4.23 6.99 -6.48
CA SER A 46 -2.95 7.61 -6.12
C SER A 46 -2.98 9.09 -6.45
N ARG A 47 -2.54 9.93 -5.52
CA ARG A 47 -2.47 11.38 -5.66
C ARG A 47 -1.47 12.00 -4.70
N ILE A 48 -1.12 13.24 -4.97
CA ILE A 48 -0.30 14.08 -4.07
C ILE A 48 -1.06 15.37 -3.83
N GLU A 49 -1.24 15.71 -2.57
CA GLU A 49 -1.88 16.94 -2.14
C GLU A 49 -0.97 17.67 -1.15
N ARG A 50 -0.91 19.00 -1.28
CA ARG A 50 -0.18 19.85 -0.35
C ARG A 50 -1.18 20.70 0.42
N ASN A 51 -1.08 20.65 1.72
CA ASN A 51 -1.82 21.55 2.59
C ASN A 51 -0.94 22.76 2.94
N ASP A 52 -1.25 23.91 2.35
CA ASP A 52 -0.46 25.15 2.53
C ASP A 52 -0.65 25.77 3.91
N ASP A 53 -1.77 25.52 4.59
CA ASP A 53 -2.07 26.08 5.92
C ASP A 53 -1.27 25.38 7.03
N THR A 54 -1.08 24.07 6.91
CA THR A 54 -0.40 23.22 7.91
C THR A 54 1.00 22.81 7.48
N GLY A 55 1.35 23.03 6.19
CA GLY A 55 2.68 22.77 5.63
C GLY A 55 3.02 21.30 5.38
N TYR A 56 2.09 20.35 5.53
CA TYR A 56 2.36 18.96 5.19
C TYR A 56 2.00 18.62 3.73
N THR A 57 2.63 17.58 3.21
CA THR A 57 2.27 16.96 1.94
C THR A 57 1.65 15.59 2.21
N PHE A 58 0.47 15.35 1.64
CA PHE A 58 -0.21 14.06 1.69
C PHE A 58 -0.08 13.34 0.36
N THR A 59 0.45 12.14 0.36
CA THR A 59 0.65 11.31 -0.82
C THR A 59 -0.05 9.98 -0.62
N ILE A 60 -0.87 9.56 -1.58
CA ILE A 60 -1.43 8.21 -1.63
C ILE A 60 -0.76 7.46 -2.77
N ILE A 61 -0.25 6.27 -2.48
CA ILE A 61 0.22 5.30 -3.47
C ILE A 61 -0.44 3.95 -3.23
N LYS A 62 -0.51 3.10 -4.25
CA LYS A 62 -1.08 1.76 -4.14
C LYS A 62 0.02 0.72 -3.93
N LEU A 63 -0.10 -0.08 -2.89
CA LEU A 63 0.81 -1.18 -2.58
C LEU A 63 0.20 -2.53 -2.97
N PRO A 64 0.99 -3.44 -3.56
CA PRO A 64 0.53 -4.81 -3.81
C PRO A 64 0.50 -5.60 -2.50
N VAL A 65 -0.59 -6.31 -2.28
CA VAL A 65 -0.83 -7.15 -1.10
C VAL A 65 -1.05 -8.60 -1.53
N PHE A 66 -0.48 -9.51 -0.77
CA PHE A 66 -0.75 -10.94 -0.87
C PHE A 66 -1.33 -11.44 0.46
N SER A 67 -2.56 -11.95 0.42
CA SER A 67 -3.26 -12.56 1.56
C SER A 67 -3.60 -14.01 1.22
N PRO A 68 -2.83 -14.97 1.73
CA PRO A 68 -3.12 -16.38 1.51
C PRO A 68 -4.40 -16.77 2.27
N GLY A 69 -5.33 -17.42 1.58
CA GLY A 69 -6.61 -17.88 2.15
C GLY A 69 -7.81 -17.05 1.73
N ASP A 70 -7.61 -15.86 1.19
CA ASP A 70 -8.68 -15.09 0.57
C ASP A 70 -8.97 -15.61 -0.84
N ASP A 71 -10.23 -15.51 -1.28
CA ASP A 71 -10.65 -15.90 -2.63
C ASP A 71 -9.81 -15.17 -3.69
N VAL A 72 -9.62 -13.88 -3.53
CA VAL A 72 -8.71 -13.07 -4.33
C VAL A 72 -7.45 -12.82 -3.52
N SER A 73 -6.48 -13.72 -3.65
CA SER A 73 -5.25 -13.69 -2.83
C SER A 73 -4.33 -12.50 -3.12
N TYR A 74 -4.43 -11.87 -4.29
CA TYR A 74 -3.63 -10.72 -4.67
C TYR A 74 -4.53 -9.52 -4.93
N PHE A 75 -4.32 -8.46 -4.17
CA PHE A 75 -5.07 -7.22 -4.30
C PHE A 75 -4.15 -6.01 -4.04
N THR A 76 -4.69 -4.81 -3.97
CA THR A 76 -3.94 -3.60 -3.68
C THR A 76 -4.57 -2.82 -2.54
N ALA A 77 -3.72 -2.14 -1.76
CA ALA A 77 -4.15 -1.28 -0.69
C ALA A 77 -3.51 0.11 -0.82
N PRO A 78 -4.24 1.19 -0.55
CA PRO A 78 -3.65 2.50 -0.47
C PRO A 78 -2.71 2.60 0.72
N LEU A 79 -1.57 3.26 0.51
CA LEU A 79 -0.65 3.72 1.53
C LEU A 79 -0.71 5.25 1.54
N GLY A 80 -1.17 5.82 2.64
CA GLY A 80 -1.03 7.24 2.90
C GLY A 80 0.37 7.55 3.42
N ILE A 81 1.02 8.56 2.86
CA ILE A 81 2.30 9.09 3.32
C ILE A 81 2.11 10.56 3.61
N ILE A 82 2.23 10.97 4.87
CA ILE A 82 2.12 12.35 5.30
C ILE A 82 3.50 12.84 5.66
N THR A 83 3.97 13.82 4.93
CA THR A 83 5.32 14.36 5.09
C THR A 83 5.25 15.74 5.72
N PHE A 84 5.87 15.89 6.87
CA PHE A 84 6.12 17.15 7.59
C PHE A 84 7.58 17.55 7.43
N ASP A 85 7.94 18.75 7.86
CA ASP A 85 9.33 19.23 7.77
C ASP A 85 10.35 18.39 8.55
N LYS A 86 9.91 17.73 9.64
CA LYS A 86 10.80 17.03 10.57
C LYS A 86 10.59 15.52 10.64
N PHE A 87 9.47 15.02 10.24
CA PHE A 87 9.09 13.61 10.31
C PHE A 87 8.06 13.27 9.24
N PHE A 88 7.78 12.02 9.05
CA PHE A 88 6.70 11.56 8.19
C PHE A 88 5.98 10.36 8.80
N ILE A 89 4.74 10.18 8.36
CA ILE A 89 3.84 9.13 8.83
C ILE A 89 3.45 8.29 7.61
N THR A 90 3.52 6.97 7.73
CA THR A 90 2.89 6.05 6.79
C THR A 90 1.68 5.40 7.43
N ILE A 91 0.57 5.33 6.69
CA ILE A 91 -0.70 4.83 7.18
C ILE A 91 -1.26 3.83 6.18
N CYS A 92 -1.56 2.61 6.65
CA CYS A 92 -2.17 1.57 5.81
C CYS A 92 -3.15 0.74 6.63
N TRP A 93 -4.34 0.46 6.08
CA TRP A 93 -5.35 -0.36 6.75
C TRP A 93 -4.98 -1.86 6.82
N THR A 94 -4.00 -2.29 6.04
CA THR A 94 -3.51 -3.67 6.05
C THR A 94 -1.99 -3.72 6.13
N ASP A 95 -1.46 -4.85 6.56
CA ASP A 95 -0.02 -5.10 6.54
C ASP A 95 0.37 -5.80 5.24
N CYS A 96 1.53 -5.46 4.68
CA CYS A 96 2.03 -6.05 3.45
C CYS A 96 3.55 -6.23 3.46
N GLU A 97 4.06 -6.98 2.49
CA GLU A 97 5.49 -7.27 2.40
C GLU A 97 6.33 -6.01 2.22
N VAL A 98 5.84 -5.03 1.44
CA VAL A 98 6.57 -3.77 1.21
C VAL A 98 6.81 -3.06 2.55
N LEU A 99 5.78 -2.88 3.36
CA LEU A 99 5.89 -2.25 4.68
C LEU A 99 6.82 -3.04 5.62
N LYS A 100 6.73 -4.37 5.62
CA LYS A 100 7.62 -5.25 6.41
C LYS A 100 9.08 -5.08 6.04
N ASP A 101 9.39 -4.93 4.76
CA ASP A 101 10.76 -4.75 4.29
C ASP A 101 11.35 -3.41 4.73
N PHE A 102 10.55 -2.35 4.74
CA PHE A 102 10.96 -1.05 5.26
C PHE A 102 11.20 -1.10 6.76
N ALA A 103 10.26 -1.62 7.54
CA ALA A 103 10.40 -1.72 8.99
C ALA A 103 11.56 -2.63 9.43
N ALA A 104 11.85 -3.67 8.65
CA ALA A 104 12.98 -4.55 8.90
C ALA A 104 14.31 -4.00 8.37
N ASN A 105 14.34 -2.75 7.89
CA ASN A 105 15.51 -2.09 7.29
C ASN A 105 16.19 -2.93 6.19
N ARG A 106 15.38 -3.59 5.36
CA ARG A 106 15.86 -4.40 4.23
C ARG A 106 16.10 -3.59 2.96
N ILE A 107 15.78 -2.30 2.99
CA ILE A 107 15.94 -1.38 1.86
C ILE A 107 17.31 -0.72 1.97
N LYS A 108 18.15 -0.90 0.96
CA LYS A 108 19.48 -0.29 0.91
C LYS A 108 19.38 1.23 0.76
N GLU A 109 20.33 1.94 1.37
CA GLU A 109 20.46 3.40 1.26
C GLU A 109 19.19 4.15 1.67
N LEU A 110 18.45 3.63 2.65
CA LEU A 110 17.31 4.31 3.23
C LEU A 110 17.80 5.43 4.14
N SER A 111 17.41 6.67 3.85
CA SER A 111 17.71 7.83 4.68
C SER A 111 16.40 8.48 5.13
N LEU A 112 16.29 8.73 6.43
CA LEU A 112 15.15 9.46 7.00
C LEU A 112 15.33 10.99 6.91
N ASN A 113 16.43 11.46 6.31
CA ASN A 113 16.71 12.90 6.11
C ASN A 113 16.18 13.41 4.76
N ASP A 114 15.72 12.52 3.88
CA ASP A 114 15.23 12.85 2.53
C ASP A 114 13.89 12.16 2.31
N PHE A 115 12.81 12.83 2.70
CA PHE A 115 11.45 12.30 2.62
C PHE A 115 10.98 12.06 1.17
N PRO A 116 11.27 12.93 0.18
CA PRO A 116 10.96 12.61 -1.21
C PRO A 116 11.67 11.34 -1.70
N ALA A 117 12.95 11.18 -1.40
CA ALA A 117 13.68 9.97 -1.75
C ALA A 117 13.09 8.73 -1.05
N PHE A 118 12.64 8.87 0.20
CA PHE A 118 11.95 7.80 0.93
C PHE A 118 10.66 7.36 0.22
N THR A 119 9.82 8.30 -0.22
CA THR A 119 8.60 8.03 -0.98
C THR A 119 8.91 7.31 -2.31
N ILE A 120 9.93 7.76 -3.05
CA ILE A 120 10.37 7.11 -4.28
C ILE A 120 10.85 5.67 -4.00
N ARG A 121 11.51 5.43 -2.87
CA ARG A 121 11.91 4.07 -2.47
C ARG A 121 10.69 3.17 -2.20
N PHE A 122 9.62 3.69 -1.60
CA PHE A 122 8.36 2.95 -1.46
C PHE A 122 7.80 2.56 -2.83
N MET A 123 7.68 3.50 -3.76
CA MET A 123 7.20 3.23 -5.12
C MET A 123 8.06 2.17 -5.81
N SER A 124 9.39 2.33 -5.79
CA SER A 124 10.32 1.36 -6.40
C SER A 124 10.18 -0.04 -5.79
N ARG A 125 10.00 -0.15 -4.47
CA ARG A 125 9.80 -1.44 -3.81
C ARG A 125 8.45 -2.04 -4.15
N ALA A 126 7.40 -1.21 -4.21
CA ALA A 126 6.08 -1.63 -4.65
C ALA A 126 6.12 -2.18 -6.08
N ASP A 127 6.78 -1.50 -7.03
CA ASP A 127 6.90 -1.93 -8.43
C ASP A 127 7.61 -3.29 -8.55
N LEU A 128 8.70 -3.49 -7.82
CA LEU A 128 9.40 -4.78 -7.79
C LEU A 128 8.50 -5.90 -7.23
N THR A 129 7.67 -5.58 -6.25
CA THR A 129 6.72 -6.53 -5.65
C THR A 129 5.58 -6.83 -6.62
N PHE A 130 5.02 -5.82 -7.31
CA PHE A 130 4.07 -6.01 -8.40
C PHE A 130 4.61 -6.95 -9.47
N LEU A 131 5.83 -6.72 -9.96
CA LEU A 131 6.46 -7.57 -10.97
C LEU A 131 6.59 -9.02 -10.50
N ARG A 132 6.95 -9.24 -9.24
CA ARG A 132 7.07 -10.58 -8.68
C ARG A 132 5.70 -11.26 -8.59
N TYR A 133 4.67 -10.56 -8.12
CA TYR A 133 3.32 -11.09 -8.01
C TYR A 133 2.70 -11.36 -9.38
N LEU A 134 2.95 -10.49 -10.38
CA LEU A 134 2.52 -10.73 -11.76
C LEU A 134 3.15 -12.00 -12.35
N LYS A 135 4.43 -12.26 -12.10
CA LYS A 135 5.08 -13.51 -12.52
C LYS A 135 4.44 -14.73 -11.85
N GLU A 136 4.10 -14.64 -10.58
CA GLU A 136 3.44 -15.72 -9.85
C GLU A 136 2.01 -15.95 -10.37
N LEU A 137 1.24 -14.89 -10.60
CA LEU A 137 -0.11 -14.98 -11.18
C LEU A 137 -0.07 -15.62 -12.57
N ASN A 138 0.89 -15.22 -13.41
CA ASN A 138 1.07 -15.82 -14.75
C ASN A 138 1.40 -17.31 -14.67
N ARG A 139 2.29 -17.71 -13.75
CA ARG A 139 2.62 -19.11 -13.53
C ARG A 139 1.40 -19.93 -13.08
N ARG A 140 0.59 -19.39 -12.14
CA ARG A 140 -0.65 -20.05 -11.68
C ARG A 140 -1.67 -20.17 -12.81
N ALA A 141 -1.87 -19.11 -13.60
CA ALA A 141 -2.77 -19.13 -14.74
C ALA A 141 -2.40 -20.22 -15.75
N THR A 142 -1.10 -20.35 -16.07
CA THR A 142 -0.61 -21.41 -16.97
C THR A 142 -0.87 -22.81 -16.42
N THR A 143 -0.67 -23.01 -15.12
CA THR A 143 -0.95 -24.29 -14.46
C THR A 143 -2.43 -24.67 -14.59
N ILE A 144 -3.33 -23.72 -14.25
CA ILE A 144 -4.77 -23.93 -14.33
C ILE A 144 -5.23 -24.21 -15.76
N GLN A 145 -4.70 -23.46 -16.75
CA GLN A 145 -4.99 -23.70 -18.15
C GLN A 145 -4.62 -25.14 -18.60
N ASN A 146 -3.47 -25.63 -18.16
CA ASN A 146 -3.04 -27.01 -18.45
C ASN A 146 -3.92 -28.07 -17.77
N GLU A 147 -4.42 -27.78 -16.58
CA GLU A 147 -5.38 -28.65 -15.86
C GLU A 147 -6.73 -28.67 -16.58
N MET A 148 -7.23 -27.52 -17.03
CA MET A 148 -8.46 -27.41 -17.81
C MET A 148 -8.43 -28.14 -19.15
N LEU A 149 -7.26 -28.25 -19.79
CA LEU A 149 -7.09 -29.06 -21.02
C LEU A 149 -7.33 -30.56 -20.78
N ARG A 150 -7.20 -31.02 -19.53
CA ARG A 150 -7.40 -32.41 -19.15
C ARG A 150 -8.81 -32.69 -18.65
N SER A 151 -9.40 -31.75 -17.94
CA SER A 151 -10.75 -31.84 -17.39
C SER A 151 -11.21 -30.42 -17.01
N VAL A 152 -12.35 -29.98 -17.51
CA VAL A 152 -12.94 -28.69 -17.13
C VAL A 152 -13.85 -28.88 -15.94
N GLN A 153 -13.49 -28.29 -14.82
CA GLN A 153 -14.29 -28.24 -13.60
C GLN A 153 -14.61 -26.80 -13.21
N ASN A 154 -15.68 -26.60 -12.46
CA ASN A 154 -16.06 -25.25 -12.01
C ASN A 154 -14.98 -24.60 -11.12
N HIS A 155 -14.18 -25.40 -10.42
CA HIS A 155 -13.11 -24.91 -9.55
C HIS A 155 -12.03 -24.15 -10.32
N GLU A 156 -11.57 -24.69 -11.45
CA GLU A 156 -10.56 -24.05 -12.31
C GLU A 156 -11.08 -22.72 -12.89
N LEU A 157 -12.36 -22.67 -13.26
CA LEU A 157 -12.99 -21.43 -13.73
C LEU A 157 -13.03 -20.36 -12.65
N ILE A 158 -13.36 -20.71 -11.40
CA ILE A 158 -13.35 -19.79 -10.27
C ILE A 158 -11.93 -19.26 -10.01
N GLN A 159 -10.93 -20.14 -10.04
CA GLN A 159 -9.54 -19.74 -9.87
C GLN A 159 -9.07 -18.76 -10.96
N LEU A 160 -9.42 -18.97 -12.23
CA LEU A 160 -9.12 -18.04 -13.31
C LEU A 160 -9.81 -16.68 -13.13
N LEU A 161 -11.07 -16.67 -12.68
CA LEU A 161 -11.78 -15.43 -12.36
C LEU A 161 -11.09 -14.66 -11.24
N ASN A 162 -10.59 -15.35 -10.22
CA ASN A 162 -9.87 -14.70 -9.12
C ASN A 162 -8.51 -14.13 -9.56
N ILE A 163 -7.80 -14.82 -10.46
CA ILE A 163 -6.60 -14.27 -11.12
C ILE A 163 -6.96 -13.04 -11.95
N GLN A 164 -8.04 -13.08 -12.71
CA GLN A 164 -8.49 -11.93 -13.50
C GLN A 164 -8.78 -10.71 -12.60
N LYS A 165 -9.47 -10.89 -11.48
CA LYS A 165 -9.71 -9.83 -10.50
C LYS A 165 -8.39 -9.22 -9.98
N SER A 166 -7.42 -10.08 -9.61
CA SER A 166 -6.10 -9.63 -9.17
C SER A 166 -5.39 -8.78 -10.24
N LEU A 167 -5.46 -9.19 -11.51
CA LEU A 167 -4.87 -8.45 -12.63
C LEU A 167 -5.56 -7.09 -12.84
N VAL A 168 -6.87 -7.00 -12.64
CA VAL A 168 -7.62 -5.73 -12.70
C VAL A 168 -7.12 -4.80 -11.61
N PHE A 169 -7.03 -5.24 -10.35
CA PHE A 169 -6.49 -4.43 -9.26
C PHE A 169 -5.07 -3.92 -9.57
N PHE A 170 -4.20 -4.80 -10.03
CA PHE A 170 -2.82 -4.42 -10.35
C PHE A 170 -2.74 -3.43 -11.51
N THR A 171 -3.52 -3.67 -12.57
CA THR A 171 -3.53 -2.77 -13.74
C THR A 171 -4.04 -1.38 -13.36
N THR A 172 -5.11 -1.29 -12.57
CA THR A 172 -5.67 -0.01 -12.10
C THR A 172 -4.67 0.71 -11.20
N SER A 173 -4.06 0.01 -10.26
CA SER A 173 -3.11 0.60 -9.32
C SER A 173 -1.83 1.07 -9.98
N LEU A 174 -1.25 0.27 -10.90
CA LEU A 174 -0.04 0.66 -11.65
C LEU A 174 -0.29 1.84 -12.61
N LYS A 175 -1.51 2.03 -13.09
CA LYS A 175 -1.88 3.22 -13.89
C LYS A 175 -2.09 4.46 -13.03
N SER A 176 -2.47 4.26 -11.77
CA SER A 176 -2.69 5.33 -10.81
C SER A 176 -1.38 5.82 -10.20
N ASN A 177 -0.46 4.91 -9.85
CA ASN A 177 0.87 5.24 -9.30
C ASN A 177 1.75 5.99 -10.31
#